data_8cd3e87ffd92e498007d2f628c154d56
#
_entry.id   8cd3e87ffd92e498007d2f628c154d56
#
_cell.length_a   1.000
_cell.length_b   1.000
_cell.length_c   1.000
_cell.angle_alpha   90.00
_cell.angle_beta   90.00
_cell.angle_gamma   90.00
#
_symmetry.space_group_name_H-M   'P 1'
#
loop_
_entity.id
_entity.type
_entity.pdbx_description
1 polymer ?
#
loop_
_entity_poly.entity_id
_entity_poly.type
_entity_poly.pdbx_seq_one_letter_code
_entity_poly.pdbx_strand_id
1 'polypeptide(L)'
;GKPVAAVCHAPAVLRHPKGKDGQSVVKGKNVTGFTNTEEAAVGLTQVVPFLVEDMLKANGGHYAKLGDWQPYAITDGLLITGQNPASSEPAAHALLKKLG
;
A
#
# COMPACT_ATOMS: atom_id res chain seq x y z
N GLY A 1 -0.65 10.80 -15.98
CA GLY A 1 -1.37 10.69 -14.92
C GLY A 1 -1.10 11.48 -13.65
N LYS A 2 -2.03 11.37 -12.76
CA LYS A 2 -1.97 12.01 -11.45
C LYS A 2 -1.39 11.02 -10.42
N PRO A 3 -0.67 11.52 -9.40
CA PRO A 3 -0.19 10.64 -8.34
C PRO A 3 -1.35 10.11 -7.51
N VAL A 4 -1.17 8.88 -7.01
CA VAL A 4 -2.12 8.21 -6.13
C VAL A 4 -1.40 7.82 -4.85
N ALA A 5 -1.98 8.15 -3.71
CA ALA A 5 -1.42 7.80 -2.40
C ALA A 5 -2.47 7.05 -1.57
N ALA A 6 -2.04 5.97 -0.92
CA ALA A 6 -2.90 5.17 -0.06
C ALA A 6 -2.10 4.58 1.09
N VAL A 7 -2.63 4.63 2.30
CA VAL A 7 -1.94 4.12 3.49
C VAL A 7 -2.81 3.13 4.25
N CYS A 8 -2.16 2.29 5.05
CA CYS A 8 -2.81 1.33 5.95
C CYS A 8 -3.66 0.33 5.17
N HIS A 9 -4.99 0.35 5.35
CA HIS A 9 -5.91 -0.51 4.60
C HIS A 9 -6.33 0.10 3.25
N ALA A 10 -6.12 1.40 3.04
CA ALA A 10 -6.54 2.05 1.79
C ALA A 10 -5.92 1.42 0.53
N PRO A 11 -4.68 0.85 0.55
CA PRO A 11 -4.17 0.13 -0.62
C PRO A 11 -5.07 -1.01 -1.11
N ALA A 12 -6.06 -1.42 -0.31
CA ALA A 12 -7.05 -2.41 -0.74
C ALA A 12 -7.80 -1.95 -2.00
N VAL A 13 -7.92 -0.64 -2.24
CA VAL A 13 -8.56 -0.12 -3.45
C VAL A 13 -7.79 -0.50 -4.72
N LEU A 14 -6.53 -0.92 -4.58
CA LEU A 14 -5.69 -1.31 -5.71
C LEU A 14 -5.92 -2.75 -6.15
N ARG A 15 -6.84 -3.48 -5.49
CA ARG A 15 -7.07 -4.89 -5.78
C ARG A 15 -7.53 -5.14 -7.22
N HIS A 16 -8.44 -4.32 -7.72
CA HIS A 16 -9.05 -4.54 -9.03
C HIS A 16 -8.55 -3.62 -10.15
N PRO A 17 -8.16 -2.35 -9.89
CA PRO A 17 -7.75 -1.46 -10.98
C PRO A 17 -6.62 -2.05 -11.81
N LYS A 18 -6.71 -1.84 -13.13
CA LYS A 18 -5.74 -2.35 -14.08
C LYS A 18 -5.10 -1.19 -14.83
N GLY A 19 -3.84 -1.38 -15.21
CA GLY A 19 -3.15 -0.43 -16.06
C GLY A 19 -3.56 -0.60 -17.53
N LYS A 20 -2.94 0.17 -18.39
CA LYS A 20 -3.23 0.14 -19.82
C LYS A 20 -2.94 -1.23 -20.46
N ASP A 21 -2.05 -2.01 -19.86
CA ASP A 21 -1.68 -3.33 -20.35
C ASP A 21 -2.61 -4.45 -19.87
N GLY A 22 -3.68 -4.11 -19.12
CA GLY A 22 -4.61 -5.08 -18.58
C GLY A 22 -4.12 -5.80 -17.33
N GLN A 23 -2.93 -5.46 -16.83
CA GLN A 23 -2.36 -6.04 -15.61
C GLN A 23 -2.73 -5.19 -14.40
N SER A 24 -2.66 -5.79 -13.20
CA SER A 24 -2.87 -5.03 -11.97
C SER A 24 -1.95 -3.80 -11.93
N VAL A 25 -2.47 -2.67 -11.44
CA VAL A 25 -1.68 -1.43 -11.34
C VAL A 25 -0.49 -1.58 -10.41
N VAL A 26 -0.48 -2.59 -9.52
CA VAL A 26 0.64 -2.82 -8.60
C VAL A 26 1.66 -3.82 -9.14
N LYS A 27 1.37 -4.49 -10.24
CA LYS A 27 2.28 -5.50 -10.79
C LYS A 27 3.63 -4.88 -11.13
N GLY A 28 4.70 -5.42 -10.55
CA GLY A 28 6.04 -4.91 -10.75
C GLY A 28 6.36 -3.63 -9.98
N LYS A 29 5.41 -3.11 -9.20
CA LYS A 29 5.64 -1.89 -8.41
C LYS A 29 6.12 -2.23 -7.01
N ASN A 30 6.98 -1.37 -6.47
CA ASN A 30 7.37 -1.45 -5.08
C ASN A 30 6.25 -0.83 -4.24
N VAL A 31 5.68 -1.61 -3.32
CA VAL A 31 4.49 -1.21 -2.58
C VAL A 31 4.56 -1.64 -1.12
N THR A 32 3.78 -0.99 -0.28
CA THR A 32 3.55 -1.40 1.08
C THR A 32 2.07 -1.17 1.44
N GLY A 33 1.66 -1.69 2.56
CA GLY A 33 0.31 -1.55 3.08
C GLY A 33 0.25 -2.22 4.44
N PHE A 34 -0.93 -2.26 5.06
CA PHE A 34 -1.11 -2.83 6.39
C PHE A 34 -0.61 -4.28 6.40
N THR A 35 0.28 -4.60 7.34
CA THR A 35 0.90 -5.92 7.38
C THR A 35 -0.01 -6.96 8.03
N ASN A 36 0.25 -8.24 7.74
CA ASN A 36 -0.48 -9.33 8.38
C ASN A 36 -0.29 -9.32 9.90
N THR A 37 0.91 -8.99 10.37
CA THR A 37 1.18 -8.93 11.80
C THR A 37 0.48 -7.76 12.47
N GLU A 38 0.38 -6.61 11.79
CA GLU A 38 -0.41 -5.48 12.28
C GLU A 38 -1.89 -5.82 12.34
N GLU A 39 -2.41 -6.52 11.33
CA GLU A 39 -3.80 -6.97 11.31
C GLU A 39 -4.09 -7.90 12.49
N ALA A 40 -3.17 -8.84 12.75
CA ALA A 40 -3.29 -9.73 13.88
C ALA A 40 -3.25 -8.98 15.22
N ALA A 41 -2.41 -7.94 15.33
CA ALA A 41 -2.27 -7.14 16.54
C ALA A 41 -3.57 -6.40 16.89
N VAL A 42 -4.33 -5.96 15.88
CA VAL A 42 -5.63 -5.30 16.13
C VAL A 42 -6.79 -6.30 16.17
N GLY A 43 -6.52 -7.61 16.01
CA GLY A 43 -7.52 -8.65 16.15
C GLY A 43 -8.51 -8.76 15.00
N LEU A 44 -8.19 -8.25 13.83
CA LEU A 44 -9.12 -8.21 12.69
C LEU A 44 -8.81 -9.22 11.58
N THR A 45 -7.81 -10.08 11.75
CA THR A 45 -7.42 -11.04 10.70
C THR A 45 -8.59 -11.88 10.20
N GLN A 46 -9.50 -12.30 11.09
CA GLN A 46 -10.65 -13.12 10.74
C GLN A 46 -11.87 -12.29 10.32
N VAL A 47 -11.79 -10.97 10.43
CA VAL A 47 -12.93 -10.07 10.16
C VAL A 47 -12.82 -9.42 8.78
N VAL A 48 -11.59 -9.07 8.36
CA VAL A 48 -11.40 -8.41 7.05
C VAL A 48 -11.62 -9.40 5.91
N PRO A 49 -12.17 -8.95 4.76
CA PRO A 49 -12.45 -9.84 3.63
C PRO A 49 -11.19 -10.41 2.99
N PHE A 50 -10.06 -9.72 3.10
CA PHE A 50 -8.75 -10.20 2.64
C PHE A 50 -7.66 -9.38 3.33
N LEU A 51 -6.47 -9.94 3.37
CA LEU A 51 -5.31 -9.26 3.97
C LEU A 51 -4.62 -8.40 2.91
N VAL A 52 -4.37 -7.12 3.23
CA VAL A 52 -3.77 -6.17 2.28
C VAL A 52 -2.39 -6.64 1.84
N GLU A 53 -1.56 -7.10 2.77
CA GLU A 53 -0.23 -7.61 2.44
C GLU A 53 -0.32 -8.76 1.42
N ASP A 54 -1.20 -9.73 1.67
CA ASP A 54 -1.36 -10.89 0.77
C ASP A 54 -1.89 -10.48 -0.59
N MET A 55 -2.84 -9.55 -0.63
CA MET A 55 -3.42 -9.06 -1.88
C MET A 55 -2.37 -8.38 -2.76
N LEU A 56 -1.55 -7.51 -2.16
CA LEU A 56 -0.51 -6.81 -2.92
C LEU A 56 0.51 -7.78 -3.50
N LYS A 57 0.89 -8.79 -2.74
CA LYS A 57 1.79 -9.85 -3.22
C LYS A 57 1.14 -10.66 -4.34
N ALA A 58 -0.13 -11.04 -4.16
CA ALA A 58 -0.87 -11.84 -5.15
C ALA A 58 -1.04 -11.09 -6.47
N ASN A 59 -1.16 -9.77 -6.42
CA ASN A 59 -1.30 -8.94 -7.62
C ASN A 59 0.04 -8.59 -8.27
N GLY A 60 1.14 -9.19 -7.79
CA GLY A 60 2.45 -9.02 -8.41
C GLY A 60 3.26 -7.83 -7.89
N GLY A 61 2.82 -7.20 -6.81
CA GLY A 61 3.58 -6.12 -6.19
C GLY A 61 4.83 -6.63 -5.46
N HIS A 62 5.89 -5.84 -5.50
CA HIS A 62 7.09 -6.10 -4.70
C HIS A 62 6.85 -5.49 -3.32
N TYR A 63 6.28 -6.29 -2.43
CA TYR A 63 5.88 -5.82 -1.11
C TYR A 63 7.07 -5.71 -0.17
N ALA A 64 7.17 -4.59 0.54
CA ALA A 64 8.18 -4.40 1.59
C ALA A 64 7.51 -3.77 2.80
N LYS A 65 8.09 -3.98 3.97
CA LYS A 65 7.55 -3.47 5.24
C LYS A 65 8.67 -3.24 6.25
N LEU A 66 8.38 -2.39 7.23
CA LEU A 66 9.17 -2.26 8.45
C LEU A 66 8.45 -3.01 9.57
N GLY A 67 8.98 -2.95 10.79
CA GLY A 67 8.30 -3.50 11.96
C GLY A 67 6.92 -2.89 12.15
N ASP A 68 6.09 -3.57 12.94
CA ASP A 68 4.72 -3.12 13.21
C ASP A 68 4.71 -1.69 13.75
N TRP A 69 3.79 -0.86 13.22
CA TRP A 69 3.53 0.51 13.65
C TRP A 69 4.68 1.48 13.38
N GLN A 70 5.71 1.06 12.64
CA GLN A 70 6.78 1.97 12.20
C GLN A 70 6.33 2.76 10.99
N PRO A 71 6.64 4.08 10.91
CA PRO A 71 6.33 4.88 9.74
C PRO A 71 7.09 4.35 8.52
N TYR A 72 6.36 4.03 7.45
CA TYR A 72 6.99 3.54 6.22
C TYR A 72 6.10 3.84 5.04
N ALA A 73 6.65 4.54 4.05
CA ALA A 73 5.96 4.83 2.80
C ALA A 73 6.92 4.59 1.64
N ILE A 74 6.38 4.05 0.56
CA ILE A 74 7.13 3.75 -0.66
C ILE A 74 6.54 4.57 -1.80
N THR A 75 7.41 5.19 -2.59
CA THR A 75 7.03 5.87 -3.83
C THR A 75 7.57 5.07 -5.00
N ASP A 76 6.70 4.69 -5.92
CA ASP A 76 7.11 4.05 -7.17
C ASP A 76 6.36 4.74 -8.30
N GLY A 77 7.07 5.60 -9.05
CA GLY A 77 6.45 6.43 -10.07
C GLY A 77 5.42 7.36 -9.46
N LEU A 78 4.18 7.22 -9.87
CA LEU A 78 3.06 8.02 -9.37
C LEU A 78 2.29 7.31 -8.25
N LEU A 79 2.73 6.11 -7.84
CA LEU A 79 2.07 5.35 -6.80
C LEU A 79 2.82 5.51 -5.47
N ILE A 80 2.10 5.94 -4.44
CA ILE A 80 2.64 6.12 -3.10
C ILE A 80 1.81 5.26 -2.16
N THR A 81 2.46 4.34 -1.44
CA THR A 81 1.76 3.49 -0.48
C THR A 81 2.42 3.61 0.89
N GLY A 82 1.62 3.57 1.94
CA GLY A 82 2.07 3.61 3.32
C GLY A 82 1.58 2.40 4.10
N GLN A 83 2.38 1.93 5.05
CA GLN A 83 2.14 0.67 5.74
C GLN A 83 1.01 0.75 6.76
N ASN A 84 0.93 1.84 7.53
CA ASN A 84 0.08 1.90 8.72
C ASN A 84 -0.29 3.35 9.04
N PRO A 85 -1.08 3.60 10.10
CA PRO A 85 -1.47 4.98 10.45
C PRO A 85 -0.29 5.93 10.66
N ALA A 86 0.83 5.44 11.18
CA ALA A 86 2.02 6.26 11.39
C ALA A 86 2.66 6.70 10.07
N SER A 87 2.26 6.10 8.95
CA SER A 87 2.83 6.38 7.62
C SER A 87 2.14 7.55 6.91
N SER A 88 1.06 8.10 7.48
CA SER A 88 0.30 9.16 6.81
C SER A 88 1.15 10.39 6.51
N GLU A 89 1.98 10.82 7.45
CA GLU A 89 2.83 11.99 7.27
C GLU A 89 3.89 11.77 6.17
N PRO A 90 4.70 10.69 6.21
CA PRO A 90 5.66 10.47 5.12
C PRO A 90 4.98 10.26 3.77
N ALA A 91 3.80 9.65 3.72
CA ALA A 91 3.05 9.50 2.47
C ALA A 91 2.59 10.86 1.95
N ALA A 92 2.09 11.74 2.82
CA ALA A 92 1.67 13.08 2.44
C ALA A 92 2.85 13.90 1.92
N HIS A 93 4.01 13.82 2.56
CA HIS A 93 5.22 14.50 2.10
C HIS A 93 5.63 14.01 0.71
N ALA A 94 5.58 12.70 0.47
CA ALA A 94 5.90 12.12 -0.83
C ALA A 94 4.93 12.62 -1.90
N LEU A 95 3.63 12.70 -1.57
CA LEU A 95 2.62 13.21 -2.50
C LEU A 95 2.86 14.67 -2.84
N LEU A 96 3.19 15.51 -1.85
CA LEU A 96 3.47 16.92 -2.09
C LEU A 96 4.67 17.10 -3.01
N LYS A 97 5.70 16.28 -2.89
CA LYS A 97 6.85 16.31 -3.80
C LYS A 97 6.44 16.01 -5.23
N LYS A 98 5.48 15.09 -5.44
CA LYS A 98 4.99 14.76 -6.78
C LYS A 98 4.16 15.88 -7.37
N LEU A 99 3.43 16.63 -6.55
CA LEU A 99 2.57 17.70 -7.01
C LEU A 99 3.32 19.02 -7.22
N GLY A 100 4.40 19.19 -6.52
CA GLY A 100 5.11 20.43 -6.50
C GLY A 100 6.38 20.50 -7.23
#